data_df121396418be05fb9b2c083b7365605
#
_entry.id   df121396418be05fb9b2c083b7365605
#
_cell.length_a   1.000
_cell.length_b   1.000
_cell.length_c   1.000
_cell.angle_alpha   90.00
_cell.angle_beta   90.00
_cell.angle_gamma   90.00
#
_symmetry.space_group_name_H-M   'P 1'
#
loop_
_entity.id
_entity.type
_entity.pdbx_description
1 polymer ?
#
loop_
_entity_poly.entity_id
_entity_poly.type
_entity_poly.pdbx_seq_one_letter_code
_entity_poly.pdbx_strand_id
1 'polypeptide(L)'
;MTSDYLIGIRHFRSFWEETITINTPGEYEISEINELFTIWLNGNKENTVNEYQLMNIIMHFFPEVKIVGKNLLNINCKLWNKQEDIQKFIENTKEKLKGKNHNMLEIYKLYCSFASQKNFTNIVSKKYFEKYMESNISSEYLKNNRVLKGFW
;
A
#
# COMPACT_ATOMS: atom_id res chain seq x y z
N MET A 1 -2.93 26.67 18.05
CA MET A 1 -3.22 25.23 17.88
C MET A 1 -4.49 24.90 18.64
N THR A 2 -5.47 24.31 17.99
CA THR A 2 -6.74 23.94 18.62
C THR A 2 -6.59 22.67 19.45
N SER A 3 -7.48 22.50 20.45
CA SER A 3 -7.49 21.25 21.23
C SER A 3 -7.79 20.03 20.36
N ASP A 4 -8.63 20.19 19.32
CA ASP A 4 -8.95 19.11 18.36
C ASP A 4 -7.72 18.67 17.59
N TYR A 5 -6.86 19.63 17.18
CA TYR A 5 -5.62 19.31 16.49
C TYR A 5 -4.65 18.54 17.41
N LEU A 6 -4.54 18.93 18.66
CA LEU A 6 -3.70 18.24 19.63
C LEU A 6 -4.19 16.81 19.89
N ILE A 7 -5.50 16.62 19.96
CA ILE A 7 -6.12 15.30 20.11
C ILE A 7 -5.83 14.47 18.86
N GLY A 8 -5.93 15.06 17.67
CA GLY A 8 -5.62 14.42 16.41
C GLY A 8 -4.17 13.93 16.34
N ILE A 9 -3.22 14.76 16.80
CA ILE A 9 -1.81 14.37 16.87
C ILE A 9 -1.62 13.15 17.77
N ARG A 10 -2.24 13.16 18.94
CA ARG A 10 -2.15 12.07 19.91
C ARG A 10 -2.70 10.77 19.33
N HIS A 11 -3.87 10.83 18.70
CA HIS A 11 -4.48 9.66 18.06
C HIS A 11 -3.64 9.14 16.91
N PHE A 12 -3.10 10.02 16.08
CA PHE A 12 -2.27 9.60 14.96
C PHE A 12 -0.97 8.93 15.45
N ARG A 13 -0.35 9.46 16.48
CA ARG A 13 0.85 8.83 17.05
C ARG A 13 0.55 7.43 17.59
N SER A 14 -0.59 7.25 18.26
CA SER A 14 -1.02 5.95 18.74
C SER A 14 -1.28 4.99 17.60
N PHE A 15 -1.95 5.45 16.54
CA PHE A 15 -2.17 4.67 15.32
C PHE A 15 -0.83 4.22 14.71
N TRP A 16 0.10 5.15 14.57
CA TRP A 16 1.41 4.88 13.99
C TRP A 16 2.17 3.81 14.78
N GLU A 17 2.28 4.00 16.08
CA GLU A 17 3.00 3.09 16.96
C GLU A 17 2.39 1.68 16.95
N GLU A 18 1.07 1.60 16.83
CA GLU A 18 0.35 0.33 16.87
C GLU A 18 0.38 -0.40 15.53
N THR A 19 0.36 0.30 14.40
CA THR A 19 0.11 -0.31 13.09
C THR A 19 1.26 -0.21 12.10
N ILE A 20 2.18 0.75 12.26
CA ILE A 20 3.23 1.01 11.27
C ILE A 20 4.55 0.38 11.70
N THR A 21 5.16 -0.34 10.78
CA THR A 21 6.53 -0.85 10.91
C THR A 21 7.41 -0.10 9.93
N ILE A 22 8.55 0.41 10.39
CA ILE A 22 9.51 1.13 9.55
C ILE A 22 10.66 0.22 9.14
N ASN A 23 11.50 0.66 8.19
CA ASN A 23 12.66 -0.08 7.69
C ASN A 23 12.30 -1.46 7.15
N THR A 24 11.17 -1.54 6.48
CA THR A 24 10.66 -2.76 5.86
C THR A 24 10.17 -2.42 4.45
N PRO A 25 10.24 -3.35 3.49
CA PRO A 25 9.73 -3.07 2.15
C PRO A 25 8.26 -2.69 2.17
N GLY A 26 7.94 -1.58 1.53
CA GLY A 26 6.56 -1.09 1.44
C GLY A 26 6.56 0.39 1.09
N GLU A 27 5.47 0.86 0.52
CA GLU A 27 5.30 2.24 0.13
C GLU A 27 3.82 2.60 0.20
N TYR A 28 3.52 3.75 0.80
CA TYR A 28 2.16 4.25 0.96
C TYR A 28 2.11 5.72 0.62
N GLU A 29 1.07 6.14 -0.09
CA GLU A 29 0.78 7.55 -0.26
C GLU A 29 0.18 8.09 1.03
N ILE A 30 0.38 9.39 1.30
CA ILE A 30 -0.16 10.03 2.50
C ILE A 30 -1.69 9.90 2.56
N SER A 31 -2.36 9.94 1.41
CA SER A 31 -3.81 9.75 1.33
C SER A 31 -4.23 8.35 1.83
N GLU A 32 -3.44 7.33 1.49
CA GLU A 32 -3.69 5.97 1.95
C GLU A 32 -3.51 5.84 3.45
N ILE A 33 -2.48 6.47 3.99
CA ILE A 33 -2.25 6.48 5.44
C ILE A 33 -3.39 7.19 6.16
N ASN A 34 -3.89 8.30 5.60
CA ASN A 34 -5.02 9.01 6.18
C ASN A 34 -6.29 8.17 6.19
N GLU A 35 -6.56 7.42 5.13
CA GLU A 35 -7.69 6.49 5.08
C GLU A 35 -7.54 5.38 6.13
N LEU A 36 -6.36 4.79 6.24
CA LEU A 36 -6.09 3.75 7.24
C LEU A 36 -6.23 4.27 8.65
N PHE A 37 -5.77 5.49 8.90
CA PHE A 37 -5.95 6.16 10.18
C PHE A 37 -7.44 6.33 10.51
N THR A 38 -8.23 6.76 9.53
CA THR A 38 -9.67 6.93 9.71
C THR A 38 -10.36 5.60 10.03
N ILE A 39 -9.96 4.53 9.35
CA ILE A 39 -10.45 3.18 9.61
C ILE A 39 -10.08 2.73 11.04
N TRP A 40 -8.84 2.99 11.45
CA TRP A 40 -8.37 2.65 12.79
C TRP A 40 -9.17 3.37 13.88
N LEU A 41 -9.55 4.62 13.62
CA LEU A 41 -10.41 5.37 14.53
C LEU A 41 -11.81 4.76 14.65
N ASN A 42 -12.24 3.97 13.65
CA ASN A 42 -13.47 3.17 13.64
C ASN A 42 -14.75 3.97 13.95
N GLY A 43 -14.80 5.21 13.46
CA GLY A 43 -15.96 6.07 13.65
C GLY A 43 -16.23 6.56 15.06
N ASN A 44 -15.46 6.09 16.05
CA ASN A 44 -15.59 6.51 17.45
C ASN A 44 -14.90 7.83 17.72
N LYS A 45 -14.05 8.27 16.81
CA LYS A 45 -13.26 9.49 16.91
C LYS A 45 -13.22 10.14 15.55
N GLU A 46 -13.28 11.46 15.50
CA GLU A 46 -13.18 12.18 14.25
C GLU A 46 -11.71 12.35 13.85
N ASN A 47 -11.43 12.21 12.56
CA ASN A 47 -10.14 12.57 12.02
C ASN A 47 -10.12 14.07 11.79
N THR A 48 -9.51 14.81 12.72
CA THR A 48 -9.45 16.26 12.69
C THR A 48 -8.22 16.80 11.98
N VAL A 49 -7.38 15.92 11.42
CA VAL A 49 -6.16 16.31 10.69
C VAL A 49 -6.31 15.97 9.21
N ASN A 50 -5.84 16.91 8.37
CA ASN A 50 -5.81 16.71 6.92
C ASN A 50 -4.46 16.12 6.48
N GLU A 51 -4.32 15.80 5.19
CA GLU A 51 -3.09 15.19 4.66
C GLU A 51 -1.85 16.07 4.90
N TYR A 52 -1.98 17.38 4.72
CA TYR A 52 -0.87 18.31 4.94
C TYR A 52 -0.40 18.25 6.39
N GLN A 53 -1.35 18.26 7.32
CA GLN A 53 -1.06 18.18 8.76
C GLN A 53 -0.44 16.83 9.12
N LEU A 54 -0.95 15.73 8.55
CA LEU A 54 -0.37 14.39 8.76
C LEU A 54 1.08 14.34 8.30
N MET A 55 1.37 14.91 7.14
CA MET A 55 2.74 14.94 6.62
C MET A 55 3.66 15.68 7.60
N ASN A 56 3.22 16.81 8.14
CA ASN A 56 3.99 17.56 9.13
C ASN A 56 4.21 16.78 10.42
N ILE A 57 3.19 16.06 10.88
CA ILE A 57 3.30 15.21 12.07
C ILE A 57 4.35 14.11 11.86
N ILE A 58 4.30 13.47 10.70
CA ILE A 58 5.28 12.41 10.37
C ILE A 58 6.69 12.98 10.32
N MET A 59 6.88 14.10 9.65
CA MET A 59 8.20 14.73 9.54
C MET A 59 8.76 15.14 10.89
N HIS A 60 7.91 15.56 11.80
CA HIS A 60 8.32 16.04 13.13
C HIS A 60 8.57 14.88 14.11
N PHE A 61 7.65 13.92 14.20
CA PHE A 61 7.69 12.87 15.21
C PHE A 61 8.39 11.59 14.73
N PHE A 62 8.45 11.36 13.41
CA PHE A 62 9.02 10.15 12.82
C PHE A 62 10.01 10.53 11.72
N PRO A 63 11.08 11.28 12.06
CA PRO A 63 12.00 11.85 11.07
C PRO A 63 12.80 10.79 10.31
N GLU A 64 12.88 9.57 10.79
CA GLU A 64 13.57 8.47 10.12
C GLU A 64 12.80 7.95 8.90
N VAL A 65 11.54 8.32 8.71
CA VAL A 65 10.76 7.90 7.55
C VAL A 65 11.19 8.66 6.31
N LYS A 66 11.51 7.93 5.25
CA LYS A 66 11.87 8.54 3.98
C LYS A 66 10.62 8.96 3.22
N ILE A 67 10.58 10.23 2.82
CA ILE A 67 9.45 10.81 2.12
C ILE A 67 9.91 11.32 0.76
N VAL A 68 9.20 10.90 -0.30
CA VAL A 68 9.43 11.39 -1.67
C VAL A 68 8.09 11.89 -2.22
N GLY A 69 7.95 13.22 -2.34
CA GLY A 69 6.67 13.83 -2.70
C GLY A 69 5.61 13.53 -1.66
N LYS A 70 4.56 12.84 -2.05
CA LYS A 70 3.48 12.42 -1.15
C LYS A 70 3.60 10.95 -0.72
N ASN A 71 4.72 10.31 -1.05
CA ASN A 71 4.93 8.89 -0.77
C ASN A 71 5.84 8.69 0.44
N LEU A 72 5.42 7.81 1.34
CA LEU A 72 6.20 7.36 2.48
C LEU A 72 6.83 6.03 2.10
N LEU A 73 8.16 5.95 2.16
CA LEU A 73 8.92 4.79 1.69
C LEU A 73 9.39 3.93 2.87
N ASN A 74 9.53 2.63 2.59
CA ASN A 74 10.08 1.65 3.54
C ASN A 74 9.27 1.56 4.82
N ILE A 75 7.95 1.61 4.70
CA ILE A 75 7.02 1.39 5.79
C ILE A 75 5.97 0.34 5.39
N ASN A 76 5.40 -0.31 6.39
CA ASN A 76 4.29 -1.24 6.20
C ASN A 76 3.24 -1.00 7.28
N CYS A 77 1.97 -1.15 6.92
CA CYS A 77 0.85 -0.99 7.84
C CYS A 77 0.15 -2.32 8.06
N LYS A 78 -0.07 -2.69 9.32
CA LYS A 78 -0.77 -3.94 9.66
C LYS A 78 -2.19 -4.01 9.12
N LEU A 79 -2.82 -2.85 8.94
CA LEU A 79 -4.20 -2.79 8.46
C LEU A 79 -4.32 -3.06 6.97
N TRP A 80 -3.23 -2.87 6.22
CA TRP A 80 -3.22 -3.14 4.78
C TRP A 80 -1.80 -3.41 4.30
N ASN A 81 -1.44 -4.68 4.24
CA ASN A 81 -0.15 -5.11 3.70
C ASN A 81 -0.28 -5.31 2.20
N LYS A 82 0.13 -4.30 1.42
CA LYS A 82 0.02 -4.28 -0.03
C LYS A 82 0.76 -5.43 -0.70
N GLN A 83 1.95 -5.76 -0.22
CA GLN A 83 2.75 -6.85 -0.78
C GLN A 83 2.07 -8.20 -0.58
N GLU A 84 1.52 -8.42 0.60
CA GLU A 84 0.79 -9.64 0.90
C GLU A 84 -0.44 -9.81 0.02
N ASP A 85 -1.16 -8.72 -0.24
CA ASP A 85 -2.31 -8.74 -1.14
C ASP A 85 -1.92 -9.20 -2.53
N ILE A 86 -0.82 -8.68 -3.07
CA ILE A 86 -0.34 -9.06 -4.39
C ILE A 86 0.15 -10.52 -4.38
N GLN A 87 0.85 -10.94 -3.34
CA GLN A 87 1.33 -12.31 -3.19
C GLN A 87 0.18 -13.31 -3.18
N LYS A 88 -0.88 -13.01 -2.43
CA LYS A 88 -2.08 -13.86 -2.38
C LYS A 88 -2.74 -13.97 -3.76
N PHE A 89 -2.80 -12.86 -4.49
CA PHE A 89 -3.31 -12.86 -5.86
C PHE A 89 -2.48 -13.77 -6.75
N ILE A 90 -1.16 -13.63 -6.72
CA ILE A 90 -0.26 -14.44 -7.56
C ILE A 90 -0.44 -15.92 -7.26
N GLU A 91 -0.44 -16.30 -5.99
CA GLU A 91 -0.61 -17.70 -5.57
C GLU A 91 -1.94 -18.28 -6.03
N ASN A 92 -3.00 -17.48 -5.98
CA ASN A 92 -4.34 -17.91 -6.35
C ASN A 92 -4.53 -18.02 -7.86
N THR A 93 -3.83 -17.18 -8.63
CA THR A 93 -4.07 -17.04 -10.08
C THR A 93 -3.03 -17.71 -10.96
N LYS A 94 -1.88 -18.09 -10.42
CA LYS A 94 -0.76 -18.61 -11.23
C LYS A 94 -1.15 -19.77 -12.13
N GLU A 95 -2.01 -20.67 -11.66
CA GLU A 95 -2.45 -21.82 -12.47
C GLU A 95 -3.21 -21.39 -13.73
N LYS A 96 -3.99 -20.31 -13.63
CA LYS A 96 -4.74 -19.78 -14.76
C LYS A 96 -3.84 -19.08 -15.78
N LEU A 97 -2.69 -18.57 -15.31
CA LEU A 97 -1.78 -17.78 -16.15
C LEU A 97 -0.65 -18.59 -16.75
N LYS A 98 -0.48 -19.85 -16.33
CA LYS A 98 0.57 -20.73 -16.84
C LYS A 98 0.44 -20.95 -18.34
N GLY A 99 1.60 -21.05 -19.00
CA GLY A 99 1.68 -21.43 -20.40
C GLY A 99 1.48 -20.32 -21.40
N LYS A 100 1.26 -19.09 -20.94
CA LYS A 100 1.06 -17.93 -21.82
C LYS A 100 1.81 -16.70 -21.29
N ASN A 101 2.15 -15.81 -22.21
CA ASN A 101 2.64 -14.49 -21.86
C ASN A 101 1.44 -13.58 -21.60
N HIS A 102 1.56 -12.71 -20.60
CA HIS A 102 0.49 -11.77 -20.24
C HIS A 102 1.04 -10.36 -20.14
N ASN A 103 0.33 -9.35 -20.65
CA ASN A 103 0.76 -7.99 -20.45
C ASN A 103 0.39 -7.54 -19.02
N MET A 104 1.11 -6.54 -18.54
CA MET A 104 0.97 -6.07 -17.17
C MET A 104 -0.42 -5.54 -16.86
N LEU A 105 -1.05 -4.87 -17.85
CA LEU A 105 -2.41 -4.34 -17.66
C LEU A 105 -3.44 -5.45 -17.47
N GLU A 106 -3.33 -6.54 -18.24
CA GLU A 106 -4.22 -7.70 -18.07
C GLU A 106 -4.10 -8.29 -16.67
N ILE A 107 -2.86 -8.45 -16.20
CA ILE A 107 -2.58 -9.00 -14.88
C ILE A 107 -3.16 -8.09 -13.80
N TYR A 108 -2.99 -6.76 -13.94
CA TYR A 108 -3.56 -5.81 -12.98
C TYR A 108 -5.08 -5.86 -12.94
N LYS A 109 -5.73 -5.99 -14.09
CA LYS A 109 -7.19 -6.11 -14.15
C LYS A 109 -7.67 -7.38 -13.43
N LEU A 110 -6.94 -8.49 -13.60
CA LEU A 110 -7.23 -9.73 -12.87
C LEU A 110 -7.06 -9.54 -11.36
N TYR A 111 -6.02 -8.82 -10.95
CA TYR A 111 -5.81 -8.48 -9.55
C TYR A 111 -6.99 -7.67 -8.99
N CYS A 112 -7.46 -6.67 -9.71
CA CYS A 112 -8.60 -5.86 -9.26
C CYS A 112 -9.86 -6.72 -9.07
N SER A 113 -10.12 -7.64 -10.00
CA SER A 113 -11.25 -8.57 -9.89
C SER A 113 -11.09 -9.49 -8.68
N PHE A 114 -9.89 -10.02 -8.47
CA PHE A 114 -9.60 -10.87 -7.32
C PHE A 114 -9.81 -10.12 -6.00
N ALA A 115 -9.31 -8.90 -5.90
CA ALA A 115 -9.45 -8.08 -4.71
C ALA A 115 -10.93 -7.79 -4.40
N SER A 116 -11.70 -7.47 -5.44
CA SER A 116 -13.15 -7.22 -5.29
C SER A 116 -13.91 -8.45 -4.80
N GLN A 117 -13.57 -9.64 -5.32
CA GLN A 117 -14.20 -10.90 -4.92
C GLN A 117 -13.89 -11.29 -3.48
N LYS A 118 -12.70 -10.93 -2.99
CA LYS A 118 -12.27 -11.25 -1.63
C LYS A 118 -12.67 -10.19 -0.61
N ASN A 119 -13.44 -9.19 -1.02
CA ASN A 119 -13.87 -8.08 -0.17
C ASN A 119 -12.70 -7.30 0.43
N PHE A 120 -11.61 -7.16 -0.32
CA PHE A 120 -10.53 -6.29 0.10
C PHE A 120 -11.06 -4.85 0.09
N THR A 121 -10.90 -4.15 1.20
CA THR A 121 -11.36 -2.77 1.35
C THR A 121 -10.55 -1.80 0.50
N ASN A 122 -9.29 -2.13 0.26
CA ASN A 122 -8.38 -1.30 -0.51
C ASN A 122 -7.80 -2.10 -1.67
N ILE A 123 -7.63 -1.43 -2.81
CA ILE A 123 -7.03 -2.02 -4.00
C ILE A 123 -5.73 -1.28 -4.29
N VAL A 124 -4.65 -2.03 -4.43
CA VAL A 124 -3.33 -1.49 -4.75
C VAL A 124 -3.41 -0.75 -6.09
N SER A 125 -2.80 0.44 -6.17
CA SER A 125 -2.78 1.23 -7.41
C SER A 125 -2.01 0.50 -8.51
N LYS A 126 -2.35 0.80 -9.76
CA LYS A 126 -1.65 0.24 -10.93
C LYS A 126 -0.15 0.52 -10.85
N LYS A 127 0.21 1.75 -10.49
CA LYS A 127 1.61 2.17 -10.38
C LYS A 127 2.38 1.32 -9.36
N TYR A 128 1.81 1.13 -8.17
CA TYR A 128 2.43 0.31 -7.13
C TYR A 128 2.51 -1.16 -7.57
N PHE A 129 1.44 -1.68 -8.16
CA PHE A 129 1.38 -3.06 -8.64
C PHE A 129 2.48 -3.34 -9.65
N GLU A 130 2.61 -2.48 -10.66
CA GLU A 130 3.65 -2.62 -11.68
C GLU A 130 5.04 -2.55 -11.09
N LYS A 131 5.27 -1.61 -10.18
CA LYS A 131 6.54 -1.47 -9.48
C LYS A 131 6.89 -2.72 -8.68
N TYR A 132 5.91 -3.26 -7.97
CA TYR A 132 6.09 -4.50 -7.21
C TYR A 132 6.46 -5.67 -8.13
N MET A 133 5.72 -5.84 -9.22
CA MET A 133 5.96 -6.92 -10.17
C MET A 133 7.35 -6.80 -10.80
N GLU A 134 7.74 -5.61 -11.22
CA GLU A 134 9.07 -5.36 -11.80
C GLU A 134 10.19 -5.65 -10.81
N SER A 135 9.99 -5.36 -9.54
CA SER A 135 11.01 -5.57 -8.50
C SER A 135 11.11 -7.02 -8.05
N ASN A 136 10.04 -7.80 -8.19
CA ASN A 136 9.97 -9.16 -7.64
C ASN A 136 9.97 -10.26 -8.70
N ILE A 137 9.96 -9.89 -9.98
CA ILE A 137 10.07 -10.84 -11.09
C ILE A 137 11.45 -10.68 -11.72
N SER A 138 12.14 -11.81 -11.94
CA SER A 138 13.44 -11.78 -12.60
C SER A 138 13.31 -11.12 -13.99
N SER A 139 14.31 -10.31 -14.36
CA SER A 139 14.30 -9.57 -15.63
C SER A 139 14.17 -10.49 -16.85
N GLU A 140 14.58 -11.74 -16.74
CA GLU A 140 14.44 -12.72 -17.84
C GLU A 140 12.99 -13.04 -18.17
N TYR A 141 12.06 -12.81 -17.22
CA TYR A 141 10.62 -13.01 -17.42
C TYR A 141 9.85 -11.73 -17.68
N LEU A 142 10.55 -10.58 -17.78
CA LEU A 142 9.94 -9.29 -18.06
C LEU A 142 10.43 -8.78 -19.42
N LYS A 143 9.50 -8.56 -20.37
CA LYS A 143 9.85 -8.04 -21.69
C LYS A 143 8.69 -7.27 -22.28
N ASN A 144 8.95 -6.05 -22.76
CA ASN A 144 7.95 -5.22 -23.41
C ASN A 144 6.64 -5.06 -22.61
N ASN A 145 6.78 -4.81 -21.30
CA ASN A 145 5.66 -4.67 -20.37
C ASN A 145 4.79 -5.94 -20.28
N ARG A 146 5.42 -7.12 -20.45
CA ARG A 146 4.77 -8.43 -20.35
C ARG A 146 5.50 -9.30 -19.36
N VAL A 147 4.74 -10.14 -18.67
CA VAL A 147 5.29 -11.23 -17.87
C VAL A 147 5.26 -12.49 -18.72
N LEU A 148 6.43 -13.07 -18.94
CA LEU A 148 6.60 -14.23 -19.81
C LEU A 148 6.13 -15.52 -19.13
N LYS A 149 5.68 -16.47 -19.95
CA LYS A 149 5.08 -17.72 -19.49
C LYS A 149 5.92 -18.52 -18.51
N GLY A 150 7.25 -18.41 -18.58
CA GLY A 150 8.15 -19.15 -17.68
C GLY A 150 8.09 -18.70 -16.22
N PHE A 151 7.51 -17.53 -15.93
CA PHE A 151 7.34 -17.04 -14.56
C PHE A 151 6.25 -17.81 -13.82
N TRP A 152 5.16 -18.12 -14.49
CA TRP A 152 4.01 -18.77 -13.88
C TRP A 152 4.26 -20.29 -13.75
#